data_e49a6cdb8c5cf78d7ef8ac20c3cf7fbe
#
_entry.id   e49a6cdb8c5cf78d7ef8ac20c3cf7fbe
#
_cell.length_a   1.000
_cell.length_b   1.000
_cell.length_c   1.000
_cell.angle_alpha   90.00
_cell.angle_beta   90.00
_cell.angle_gamma   90.00
#
_symmetry.space_group_name_H-M   'P 1'
#
loop_
_entity.id
_entity.type
_entity.pdbx_description
1 polymer ?
#
loop_
_entity_poly.entity_id
_entity_poly.type
_entity_poly.pdbx_seq_one_letter_code
_entity_poly.pdbx_strand_id
1 'polypeptide(L)' 'MPEWKKNIFVNAIKIRKAQENRTAEKIIEDYTALTETEKTEILSVIDVG' A
#
# COMPACT_ATOMS: atom_id res chain seq x y z
N MET A 1 9.23 8.58 -2.88
CA MET A 1 9.99 7.52 -2.17
C MET A 1 10.74 6.66 -3.17
N PRO A 2 11.82 6.00 -2.75
CA PRO A 2 12.54 5.11 -3.66
C PRO A 2 11.64 3.99 -4.17
N GLU A 3 11.89 3.54 -5.40
CA GLU A 3 11.07 2.50 -6.01
C GLU A 3 11.08 1.19 -5.22
N TRP A 4 12.27 0.80 -4.71
CA TRP A 4 12.38 -0.42 -3.94
C TRP A 4 11.53 -0.37 -2.67
N LYS A 5 11.49 0.78 -2.01
CA LYS A 5 10.69 0.96 -0.81
C LYS A 5 9.19 0.90 -1.13
N LYS A 6 8.80 1.56 -2.22
CA LYS A 6 7.41 1.51 -2.67
C LYS A 6 6.98 0.08 -2.97
N ASN A 7 7.84 -0.69 -3.64
CA ASN A 7 7.54 -2.06 -3.98
C ASN A 7 7.35 -2.94 -2.75
N ILE A 8 8.14 -2.72 -1.71
CA ILE A 8 7.99 -3.46 -0.45
C ILE A 8 6.60 -3.23 0.14
N PHE A 9 6.17 -1.97 0.21
CA PHE A 9 4.85 -1.65 0.75
C PHE A 9 3.72 -2.15 -0.14
N VAL A 10 3.87 -2.02 -1.45
CA VAL A 10 2.87 -2.52 -2.40
C VAL A 10 2.67 -4.03 -2.21
N ASN A 11 3.76 -4.77 -2.14
CA ASN A 11 3.69 -6.22 -1.97
C ASN A 11 3.08 -6.59 -0.62
N ALA A 12 3.48 -5.92 0.45
CA ALA A 12 2.92 -6.17 1.77
C ALA A 12 1.42 -5.93 1.80
N ILE A 13 0.96 -4.85 1.20
CA ILE A 13 -0.46 -4.50 1.17
C ILE A 13 -1.25 -5.50 0.33
N LYS A 14 -0.71 -5.92 -0.81
CA LYS A 14 -1.37 -6.93 -1.64
C LYS A 14 -1.56 -8.24 -0.90
N ILE A 15 -0.55 -8.67 -0.16
CA ILE A 15 -0.62 -9.90 0.64
C ILE A 15 -1.68 -9.77 1.72
N ARG A 16 -1.65 -8.67 2.47
CA ARG A 16 -2.62 -8.44 3.53
C ARG A 16 -4.04 -8.31 2.99
N LYS A 17 -4.18 -7.67 1.84
CA LYS A 17 -5.48 -7.52 1.19
C LYS A 17 -6.12 -8.89 0.93
N ALA A 18 -5.33 -9.84 0.47
CA ALA A 18 -5.80 -11.19 0.23
C ALA A 18 -6.07 -11.95 1.53
N GLN A 19 -5.20 -11.78 2.52
CA GLN A 19 -5.33 -12.51 3.80
C GLN A 19 -6.46 -11.97 4.67
N GLU A 20 -6.62 -10.66 4.71
CA GLU A 20 -7.58 -10.02 5.63
C GLU A 20 -8.91 -9.69 4.95
N ASN A 21 -8.99 -9.87 3.64
CA ASN A 21 -10.17 -9.54 2.87
C ASN A 21 -10.61 -8.09 3.10
N ARG A 22 -9.63 -7.18 3.13
CA ARG A 22 -9.86 -5.75 3.34
C ARG A 22 -9.41 -4.98 2.11
N THR A 23 -9.91 -3.76 1.95
CA THR A 23 -9.48 -2.91 0.85
C THR A 23 -8.07 -2.38 1.12
N ALA A 24 -7.36 -2.02 0.03
CA ALA A 24 -6.02 -1.46 0.16
C ALA A 24 -6.03 -0.17 0.98
N GLU A 25 -7.09 0.63 0.85
CA GLU A 25 -7.22 1.87 1.62
C GLU A 25 -7.28 1.59 3.12
N LYS A 26 -8.02 0.57 3.53
CA LYS A 26 -8.12 0.21 4.93
C LYS A 26 -6.79 -0.29 5.48
N ILE A 27 -6.09 -1.08 4.69
CA ILE A 27 -4.81 -1.62 5.09
C ILE A 27 -3.76 -0.53 5.22
N ILE A 28 -3.74 0.41 4.28
CA ILE A 28 -2.72 1.45 4.26
C ILE A 28 -2.88 2.43 5.44
N GLU A 29 -4.08 2.54 5.97
CA GLU A 29 -4.31 3.37 7.15
C GLU A 29 -3.53 2.88 8.36
N ASP A 30 -3.17 1.60 8.41
CA ASP A 30 -2.36 1.04 9.47
C ASP A 30 -0.89 1.47 9.38
N TYR A 31 -0.46 1.97 8.24
CA TYR A 31 0.92 2.40 8.04
C TYR A 31 1.07 3.89 8.32
N THR A 32 1.13 4.24 9.61
CA THR A 32 1.16 5.63 10.03
C THR A 32 2.48 6.33 9.70
N ALA A 33 3.52 5.57 9.41
CA ALA A 33 4.82 6.14 9.03
C ALA A 33 4.83 6.70 7.61
N LEU A 34 3.84 6.38 6.78
CA LEU A 34 3.77 6.86 5.42
C LEU A 34 3.10 8.24 5.36
N THR A 35 3.63 9.11 4.51
CA THR A 35 3.01 10.40 4.24
C THR A 35 1.81 10.18 3.30
N GLU A 36 0.95 11.20 3.19
CA GLU A 36 -0.18 11.12 2.28
C GLU A 36 0.24 10.93 0.84
N THR A 37 1.34 11.57 0.44
CA THR A 37 1.87 11.41 -0.91
C THR A 37 2.30 9.96 -1.15
N GLU A 38 2.99 9.38 -0.17
CA GLU A 38 3.44 7.99 -0.28
C GLU A 38 2.25 7.03 -0.33
N LYS A 39 1.25 7.26 0.49
CA LYS A 39 0.03 6.44 0.47
C LYS A 39 -0.66 6.50 -0.89
N THR A 40 -0.75 7.70 -1.47
CA THR A 40 -1.36 7.89 -2.77
C THR A 40 -0.59 7.16 -3.86
N GLU A 41 0.73 7.22 -3.82
CA GLU A 41 1.58 6.51 -4.78
C GLU A 41 1.36 5.00 -4.72
N ILE A 42 1.32 4.47 -3.51
CA ILE A 42 1.15 3.03 -3.30
C ILE A 42 -0.24 2.59 -3.76
N LEU A 43 -1.27 3.33 -3.38
CA LEU A 43 -2.63 3.01 -3.78
C LEU A 43 -2.81 3.07 -5.29
N SER A 44 -2.17 4.02 -5.94
CA SER A 44 -2.22 4.16 -7.39
C SER A 44 -1.67 2.92 -8.09
N VAL A 45 -0.59 2.36 -7.57
CA VAL A 45 -0.01 1.13 -8.14
C VAL A 45 -0.94 -0.06 -7.92
N ILE A 46 -1.53 -0.17 -6.75
CA ILE A 46 -2.40 -1.30 -6.40
C ILE A 46 -3.70 -1.25 -7.19
N ASP A 47 -4.29 -0.07 -7.31
CA ASP A 47 -5.58 0.10 -7.99
C ASP A 47 -5.46 -0.13 -9.51
N VAL A 48 -4.32 0.16 -10.08
CA VAL A 48 -4.08 -0.05 -11.52
C VAL A 48 -3.79 -1.51 -11.83
N GLY A 49 -3.20 -2.19 -10.88
CA GLY A 49 -2.88 -3.60 -11.02
C GLY A 49 -4.07 -4.46 -10.64
#